data_2474419142cf535604e21b0979b742e5
#
_entry.id   2474419142cf535604e21b0979b742e5
#
_cell.length_a   1.000
_cell.length_b   1.000
_cell.length_c   1.000
_cell.angle_alpha   90.00
_cell.angle_beta   90.00
_cell.angle_gamma   90.00
#
_symmetry.space_group_name_H-M   'P 1'
#
loop_
_entity.id
_entity.type
_entity.pdbx_description
1 polymer ?
#
loop_
_entity_poly.entity_id
_entity_poly.type
_entity_poly.pdbx_seq_one_letter_code
_entity_poly.pdbx_strand_id
1 'polypeptide(L)'
;MYQKQVLLEKLREAAASVLPISLIVLAICFVLVPVDTGLMLSFVLATAMLILGMGLFTLGAEMSMSRIGNYIGAKLTKSRKLGLILVVSFILGVAITVAEPDLQVLAANVPEIDKTVLILTVSVGVGLFLMLCMVRILFRISLRLLLIVFYALVFLGAFLSDAGILSVAFDSGGVTTGPMTVPFIMALGVGVASIRSDENAKADSFGLVGLCSIGPIASVLLLGAIYGTQPAQTESAAAAAALNTVALGRDYLHAIPEYLKEVTVALLPIVVFFLIFQIVSLRLRKLPFLRVMIGILYTYLGLVLFLTGVNVGFSPVGYALGEALTEGWRIWLLAPLAMLMGWFIINAEPAVHILNRQVEELSAGAISAKAMGVSLSIAVSAAGGLAMVRVITGISILYFLVPGYFIALALTFFVPRTFTAIAFDSGGVASGPLTATFMLPFAMGACQALGGNVMTDAFGLVALVAMMPLITVQVMGAIYVVKSKRAAAAPEPPAFGDDEIIELWEAC
;
A
#
# COMPACT_ATOMS: atom_id res chain seq x y z
N MET A 1 -8.81 -6.46 30.16
CA MET A 1 -8.18 -7.63 29.52
C MET A 1 -8.26 -7.56 27.99
N TYR A 2 -9.43 -7.35 27.38
CA TYR A 2 -9.64 -7.34 25.92
C TYR A 2 -8.72 -6.36 25.14
N GLN A 3 -8.57 -5.10 25.58
CA GLN A 3 -7.70 -4.12 24.88
C GLN A 3 -6.21 -4.50 24.92
N LYS A 4 -5.75 -5.13 26.01
CA LYS A 4 -4.36 -5.58 26.12
C LYS A 4 -4.06 -6.74 25.18
N GLN A 5 -5.02 -7.63 24.96
CA GLN A 5 -4.90 -8.74 24.02
C GLN A 5 -4.85 -8.25 22.57
N VAL A 6 -5.70 -7.29 22.18
CA VAL A 6 -5.69 -6.71 20.82
C VAL A 6 -4.40 -5.97 20.52
N LEU A 7 -3.87 -5.19 21.48
CA LEU A 7 -2.57 -4.53 21.31
C LEU A 7 -1.43 -5.54 21.13
N LEU A 8 -1.42 -6.62 21.94
CA LEU A 8 -0.41 -7.66 21.82
C LEU A 8 -0.49 -8.40 20.47
N GLU A 9 -1.71 -8.64 19.97
CA GLU A 9 -1.95 -9.21 18.65
C GLU A 9 -1.37 -8.32 17.55
N LYS A 10 -1.64 -7.01 17.58
CA LYS A 10 -1.08 -6.05 16.60
C LYS A 10 0.43 -5.92 16.67
N LEU A 11 1.00 -5.97 17.86
CA LEU A 11 2.46 -6.01 18.03
C LEU A 11 3.06 -7.31 17.48
N ARG A 12 2.37 -8.44 17.66
CA ARG A 12 2.79 -9.72 17.09
C ARG A 12 2.70 -9.71 15.56
N GLU A 13 1.65 -9.14 14.98
CA GLU A 13 1.51 -8.92 13.54
C GLU A 13 2.68 -8.05 13.02
N ALA A 14 2.93 -6.91 13.66
CA ALA A 14 4.04 -6.03 13.29
C ALA A 14 5.41 -6.72 13.41
N ALA A 15 5.63 -7.51 14.47
CA ALA A 15 6.86 -8.29 14.63
C ALA A 15 7.00 -9.35 13.53
N ALA A 16 5.93 -10.06 13.19
CA ALA A 16 5.93 -11.03 12.11
C ALA A 16 6.22 -10.39 10.74
N SER A 17 5.88 -9.12 10.56
CA SER A 17 6.17 -8.34 9.36
C SER A 17 7.65 -7.92 9.27
N VAL A 18 8.15 -7.33 10.33
CA VAL A 18 9.46 -6.64 10.32
C VAL A 18 10.62 -7.61 10.60
N LEU A 19 10.47 -8.58 11.52
CA LEU A 19 11.56 -9.45 11.94
C LEU A 19 12.18 -10.31 10.82
N PRO A 20 11.41 -10.95 9.90
CA PRO A 20 12.02 -11.77 8.87
C PRO A 20 12.98 -10.98 7.99
N ILE A 21 12.58 -9.77 7.57
CA ILE A 21 13.41 -8.89 6.75
C ILE A 21 14.64 -8.43 7.55
N SER A 22 14.42 -8.00 8.80
CA SER A 22 15.52 -7.55 9.66
C SER A 22 16.55 -8.65 9.89
N LEU A 23 16.12 -9.91 10.10
CA LEU A 23 17.01 -11.05 10.26
C LEU A 23 17.77 -11.38 8.98
N ILE A 24 17.13 -11.30 7.81
CA ILE A 24 17.80 -11.49 6.51
C ILE A 24 18.87 -10.42 6.32
N VAL A 25 18.52 -9.16 6.55
CA VAL A 25 19.46 -8.03 6.42
C VAL A 25 20.64 -8.20 7.38
N LEU A 26 20.38 -8.51 8.65
CA LEU A 26 21.44 -8.79 9.62
C LEU A 26 22.35 -9.93 9.15
N ALA A 27 21.79 -11.05 8.70
CA ALA A 27 22.57 -12.19 8.23
C ALA A 27 23.47 -11.80 7.05
N ILE A 28 22.95 -11.02 6.09
CA ILE A 28 23.71 -10.56 4.94
C ILE A 28 24.84 -9.61 5.36
N CYS A 29 24.56 -8.67 6.26
CA CYS A 29 25.55 -7.73 6.76
C CYS A 29 26.66 -8.42 7.58
N PHE A 30 26.36 -9.51 8.26
CA PHE A 30 27.39 -10.26 9.00
C PHE A 30 28.21 -11.22 8.13
N VAL A 31 27.67 -11.68 6.99
CA VAL A 31 28.28 -12.76 6.21
C VAL A 31 28.88 -12.24 4.88
N LEU A 32 28.19 -11.30 4.23
CA LEU A 32 28.47 -10.94 2.83
C LEU A 32 28.93 -9.50 2.65
N VAL A 33 28.40 -8.58 3.45
CA VAL A 33 28.56 -7.14 3.23
C VAL A 33 29.11 -6.46 4.48
N PRO A 34 30.30 -5.86 4.46
CA PRO A 34 30.77 -5.08 5.60
C PRO A 34 29.95 -3.79 5.71
N VAL A 35 29.24 -3.63 6.81
CA VAL A 35 28.47 -2.44 7.17
C VAL A 35 29.04 -1.85 8.45
N ASP A 36 29.03 -0.53 8.56
CA ASP A 36 29.51 0.17 9.75
C ASP A 36 28.74 -0.26 11.02
N THR A 37 29.45 -0.48 12.11
CA THR A 37 28.87 -0.94 13.38
C THR A 37 27.83 0.04 13.92
N GLY A 38 28.04 1.35 13.74
CA GLY A 38 27.09 2.39 14.13
C GLY A 38 25.77 2.28 13.36
N LEU A 39 25.86 2.03 12.05
CA LEU A 39 24.69 1.86 11.20
C LEU A 39 23.93 0.56 11.53
N MET A 40 24.65 -0.54 11.85
CA MET A 40 24.05 -1.80 12.29
C MET A 40 23.30 -1.65 13.62
N LEU A 41 23.89 -0.93 14.58
CA LEU A 41 23.22 -0.67 15.86
C LEU A 41 21.98 0.21 15.66
N SER A 42 22.07 1.22 14.79
CA SER A 42 20.93 2.04 14.38
C SER A 42 19.81 1.19 13.79
N PHE A 43 20.14 0.23 12.95
CA PHE A 43 19.16 -0.68 12.33
C PHE A 43 18.43 -1.55 13.35
N VAL A 44 19.14 -2.11 14.33
CA VAL A 44 18.53 -2.92 15.40
C VAL A 44 17.56 -2.07 16.24
N LEU A 45 17.96 -0.84 16.57
CA LEU A 45 17.09 0.08 17.30
C LEU A 45 15.88 0.49 16.47
N ALA A 46 16.11 0.81 15.19
CA ALA A 46 15.06 1.11 14.22
C ALA A 46 14.06 -0.05 14.08
N THR A 47 14.55 -1.29 13.99
CA THR A 47 13.69 -2.48 13.93
C THR A 47 12.72 -2.55 15.12
N ALA A 48 13.22 -2.31 16.33
CA ALA A 48 12.37 -2.26 17.53
C ALA A 48 11.33 -1.12 17.46
N MET A 49 11.76 0.07 17.01
CA MET A 49 10.87 1.23 16.82
C MET A 49 9.82 0.99 15.73
N LEU A 50 10.18 0.31 14.63
CA LEU A 50 9.24 -0.07 13.58
C LEU A 50 8.17 -1.03 14.11
N ILE A 51 8.55 -2.05 14.85
CA ILE A 51 7.60 -3.02 15.42
C ILE A 51 6.61 -2.32 16.36
N LEU A 52 7.11 -1.50 17.27
CA LEU A 52 6.26 -0.75 18.20
C LEU A 52 5.41 0.29 17.46
N GLY A 53 6.03 1.04 16.57
CA GLY A 53 5.37 2.07 15.77
C GLY A 53 4.27 1.49 14.89
N MET A 54 4.57 0.47 14.12
CA MET A 54 3.63 -0.20 13.21
C MET A 54 2.46 -0.83 13.97
N GLY A 55 2.73 -1.52 15.09
CA GLY A 55 1.68 -2.10 15.91
C GLY A 55 0.72 -1.05 16.50
N LEU A 56 1.27 0.06 17.01
CA LEU A 56 0.47 1.15 17.56
C LEU A 56 -0.33 1.88 16.49
N PHE A 57 0.30 2.26 15.37
CA PHE A 57 -0.43 3.03 14.35
C PHE A 57 -1.49 2.19 13.63
N THR A 58 -1.24 0.90 13.39
CA THR A 58 -2.24 0.01 12.79
C THR A 58 -3.46 -0.15 13.70
N LEU A 59 -3.23 -0.40 14.99
CA LEU A 59 -4.31 -0.42 15.99
C LEU A 59 -5.05 0.92 16.03
N GLY A 60 -4.29 2.02 16.04
CA GLY A 60 -4.83 3.36 16.05
C GLY A 60 -5.68 3.67 14.81
N ALA A 61 -5.21 3.31 13.62
CA ALA A 61 -5.93 3.49 12.36
C ALA A 61 -7.25 2.69 12.32
N GLU A 62 -7.26 1.44 12.79
CA GLU A 62 -8.49 0.65 12.92
C GLU A 62 -9.48 1.28 13.91
N MET A 63 -8.99 1.80 15.04
CA MET A 63 -9.82 2.41 16.07
C MET A 63 -10.32 3.80 15.69
N SER A 64 -9.62 4.53 14.83
CA SER A 64 -9.94 5.91 14.41
C SER A 64 -10.39 5.99 12.96
N MET A 65 -9.51 5.79 11.98
CA MET A 65 -9.76 6.06 10.56
C MET A 65 -10.88 5.20 9.99
N SER A 66 -10.86 3.89 10.22
CA SER A 66 -11.93 3.00 9.79
C SER A 66 -13.29 3.38 10.42
N ARG A 67 -13.31 3.76 11.71
CA ARG A 67 -14.54 4.21 12.37
C ARG A 67 -15.02 5.57 11.87
N ILE A 68 -14.13 6.52 11.68
CA ILE A 68 -14.43 7.83 11.08
C ILE A 68 -15.07 7.63 9.70
N GLY A 69 -14.46 6.79 8.83
CA GLY A 69 -15.00 6.44 7.52
C GLY A 69 -16.42 5.85 7.61
N ASN A 70 -16.64 4.88 8.48
CA ASN A 70 -17.95 4.28 8.70
C ASN A 70 -19.01 5.29 9.21
N TYR A 71 -18.68 6.12 10.21
CA TYR A 71 -19.61 7.11 10.75
C TYR A 71 -19.98 8.18 9.72
N ILE A 72 -18.99 8.67 8.98
CA ILE A 72 -19.21 9.68 7.95
C ILE A 72 -19.97 9.07 6.77
N GLY A 73 -19.57 7.89 6.30
CA GLY A 73 -20.25 7.19 5.21
C GLY A 73 -21.74 6.96 5.52
N ALA A 74 -22.04 6.42 6.70
CA ALA A 74 -23.44 6.23 7.15
C ALA A 74 -24.23 7.54 7.28
N LYS A 75 -23.57 8.64 7.63
CA LYS A 75 -24.23 9.95 7.74
C LYS A 75 -24.46 10.61 6.38
N LEU A 76 -23.48 10.51 5.48
CA LEU A 76 -23.60 10.98 4.10
C LEU A 76 -24.73 10.28 3.37
N THR A 77 -24.83 8.96 3.58
CA THR A 77 -25.94 8.13 3.07
C THR A 77 -27.31 8.70 3.42
N LYS A 78 -27.49 9.09 4.68
CA LYS A 78 -28.78 9.65 5.17
C LYS A 78 -29.09 11.04 4.60
N SER A 79 -28.07 11.82 4.18
CA SER A 79 -28.27 13.19 3.71
C SER A 79 -28.93 13.25 2.33
N ARG A 80 -28.71 12.25 1.47
CA ARG A 80 -29.15 12.17 0.07
C ARG A 80 -28.77 13.39 -0.80
N LYS A 81 -27.83 14.23 -0.34
CA LYS A 81 -27.36 15.41 -1.04
C LYS A 81 -26.06 15.10 -1.78
N LEU A 82 -26.14 14.93 -3.10
CA LEU A 82 -24.98 14.60 -3.96
C LEU A 82 -23.80 15.57 -3.72
N GLY A 83 -24.02 16.87 -3.78
CA GLY A 83 -22.96 17.88 -3.60
C GLY A 83 -22.23 17.73 -2.26
N LEU A 84 -22.98 17.44 -1.16
CA LEU A 84 -22.37 17.21 0.15
C LEU A 84 -21.50 15.94 0.16
N ILE A 85 -21.98 14.86 -0.47
CA ILE A 85 -21.22 13.60 -0.57
C ILE A 85 -19.90 13.85 -1.31
N LEU A 86 -19.96 14.55 -2.44
CA LEU A 86 -18.78 14.83 -3.29
C LEU A 86 -17.75 15.71 -2.56
N VAL A 87 -18.17 16.83 -1.98
CA VAL A 87 -17.28 17.77 -1.29
C VAL A 87 -16.64 17.11 -0.06
N VAL A 88 -17.44 16.41 0.75
CA VAL A 88 -16.92 15.72 1.93
C VAL A 88 -15.96 14.60 1.53
N SER A 89 -16.25 13.82 0.51
CA SER A 89 -15.34 12.76 0.03
C SER A 89 -14.04 13.33 -0.51
N PHE A 90 -14.07 14.46 -1.24
CA PHE A 90 -12.86 15.15 -1.69
C PHE A 90 -11.98 15.58 -0.52
N ILE A 91 -12.55 16.33 0.44
CA ILE A 91 -11.81 16.84 1.61
C ILE A 91 -11.21 15.67 2.42
N LEU A 92 -12.00 14.61 2.61
CA LEU A 92 -11.54 13.43 3.36
C LEU A 92 -10.44 12.67 2.60
N GLY A 93 -10.55 12.54 1.28
CA GLY A 93 -9.51 11.92 0.45
C GLY A 93 -8.19 12.67 0.57
N VAL A 94 -8.24 14.01 0.49
CA VAL A 94 -7.05 14.85 0.70
C VAL A 94 -6.51 14.67 2.12
N ALA A 95 -7.35 14.82 3.14
CA ALA A 95 -6.93 14.81 4.53
C ALA A 95 -6.31 13.46 4.97
N ILE A 96 -6.87 12.33 4.54
CA ILE A 96 -6.34 11.02 4.90
C ILE A 96 -5.03 10.70 4.17
N THR A 97 -4.89 11.14 2.92
CA THR A 97 -3.70 10.88 2.12
C THR A 97 -2.51 11.71 2.59
N VAL A 98 -2.72 12.95 3.03
CA VAL A 98 -1.65 13.76 3.67
C VAL A 98 -1.07 13.03 4.89
N ALA A 99 -1.89 12.29 5.62
CA ALA A 99 -1.49 11.55 6.81
C ALA A 99 -0.87 10.16 6.51
N GLU A 100 -0.80 9.72 5.24
CA GLU A 100 -0.28 8.40 4.88
C GLU A 100 1.25 8.32 5.06
N PRO A 101 1.76 7.42 5.93
CA PRO A 101 3.19 7.36 6.22
C PRO A 101 4.05 6.99 5.01
N ASP A 102 3.56 6.12 4.14
CA ASP A 102 4.29 5.67 2.96
C ASP A 102 4.50 6.81 1.96
N LEU A 103 3.53 7.72 1.85
CA LEU A 103 3.66 8.93 1.04
C LEU A 103 4.67 9.91 1.63
N GLN A 104 4.73 10.03 2.96
CA GLN A 104 5.73 10.87 3.63
C GLN A 104 7.15 10.37 3.35
N VAL A 105 7.35 9.04 3.40
CA VAL A 105 8.64 8.41 3.09
C VAL A 105 9.00 8.56 1.61
N LEU A 106 8.05 8.31 0.69
CA LEU A 106 8.29 8.52 -0.73
C LEU A 106 8.73 9.97 -1.00
N ALA A 107 7.97 10.94 -0.49
CA ALA A 107 8.24 12.36 -0.73
C ALA A 107 9.58 12.83 -0.13
N ALA A 108 10.04 12.21 0.96
CA ALA A 108 11.37 12.48 1.51
C ALA A 108 12.50 11.94 0.64
N ASN A 109 12.23 10.89 -0.18
CA ASN A 109 13.22 10.27 -1.07
C ASN A 109 13.26 10.89 -2.48
N VAL A 110 12.38 11.86 -2.82
CA VAL A 110 12.34 12.54 -4.12
C VAL A 110 13.01 13.91 -3.99
N PRO A 111 14.30 14.07 -4.36
CA PRO A 111 15.03 15.31 -4.12
C PRO A 111 14.67 16.45 -5.09
N GLU A 112 14.09 16.14 -6.24
CA GLU A 112 13.80 17.13 -7.29
C GLU A 112 12.50 17.92 -7.06
N ILE A 113 11.66 17.47 -6.16
CA ILE A 113 10.34 18.06 -5.89
C ILE A 113 10.23 18.38 -4.40
N ASP A 114 9.78 19.60 -4.08
CA ASP A 114 9.48 19.94 -2.68
C ASP A 114 8.50 18.93 -2.06
N LYS A 115 8.88 18.40 -0.89
CA LYS A 115 8.13 17.38 -0.15
C LYS A 115 6.66 17.75 0.01
N THR A 116 6.38 19.01 0.39
CA THR A 116 5.03 19.49 0.63
C THR A 116 4.22 19.57 -0.66
N VAL A 117 4.85 20.04 -1.75
CA VAL A 117 4.22 20.13 -3.07
C VAL A 117 3.83 18.72 -3.57
N LEU A 118 4.74 17.76 -3.44
CA LEU A 118 4.45 16.38 -3.86
C LEU A 118 3.31 15.78 -3.04
N ILE A 119 3.35 15.88 -1.71
CA ILE A 119 2.31 15.36 -0.82
C ILE A 119 0.95 15.98 -1.13
N LEU A 120 0.87 17.30 -1.30
CA LEU A 120 -0.38 17.98 -1.60
C LEU A 120 -0.93 17.61 -2.97
N THR A 121 -0.07 17.55 -4.00
CA THR A 121 -0.47 17.17 -5.35
C THR A 121 -1.05 15.76 -5.40
N VAL A 122 -0.36 14.82 -4.78
CA VAL A 122 -0.79 13.42 -4.66
C VAL A 122 -2.11 13.33 -3.90
N SER A 123 -2.22 14.05 -2.77
CA SER A 123 -3.43 14.02 -1.93
C SER A 123 -4.65 14.61 -2.65
N VAL A 124 -4.48 15.68 -3.42
CA VAL A 124 -5.53 16.24 -4.27
C VAL A 124 -5.96 15.22 -5.33
N GLY A 125 -5.02 14.50 -5.93
CA GLY A 125 -5.31 13.41 -6.86
C GLY A 125 -6.19 12.33 -6.24
N VAL A 126 -5.84 11.83 -5.05
CA VAL A 126 -6.67 10.87 -4.31
C VAL A 126 -8.04 11.45 -3.98
N GLY A 127 -8.11 12.70 -3.53
CA GLY A 127 -9.38 13.38 -3.20
C GLY A 127 -10.33 13.45 -4.39
N LEU A 128 -9.82 13.82 -5.58
CA LEU A 128 -10.60 13.86 -6.81
C LEU A 128 -11.11 12.47 -7.22
N PHE A 129 -10.25 11.46 -7.12
CA PHE A 129 -10.65 10.10 -7.48
C PHE A 129 -11.56 9.45 -6.43
N LEU A 130 -11.43 9.79 -5.15
CA LEU A 130 -12.39 9.38 -4.13
C LEU A 130 -13.78 9.99 -4.38
N MET A 131 -13.82 11.26 -4.78
CA MET A 131 -15.07 11.90 -5.24
C MET A 131 -15.65 11.16 -6.45
N LEU A 132 -14.82 10.78 -7.43
CA LEU A 132 -15.24 9.99 -8.59
C LEU A 132 -15.76 8.60 -8.19
N CYS A 133 -15.15 7.97 -7.19
CA CYS A 133 -15.61 6.71 -6.60
C CYS A 133 -17.05 6.83 -6.06
N MET A 134 -17.36 7.93 -5.39
CA MET A 134 -18.73 8.18 -4.92
C MET A 134 -19.72 8.36 -6.08
N VAL A 135 -19.32 9.08 -7.12
CA VAL A 135 -20.12 9.20 -8.38
C VAL A 135 -20.35 7.80 -8.97
N ARG A 136 -19.30 6.99 -9.08
CA ARG A 136 -19.41 5.62 -9.59
C ARG A 136 -20.45 4.79 -8.82
N ILE A 137 -20.38 4.79 -7.48
CA ILE A 137 -21.32 4.02 -6.63
C ILE A 137 -22.75 4.52 -6.84
N LEU A 138 -22.97 5.83 -6.82
CA LEU A 138 -24.32 6.43 -6.90
C LEU A 138 -24.95 6.26 -8.27
N PHE A 139 -24.19 6.42 -9.36
CA PHE A 139 -24.66 6.35 -10.75
C PHE A 139 -24.46 4.97 -11.39
N ARG A 140 -23.96 3.96 -10.63
CA ARG A 140 -23.74 2.58 -11.12
C ARG A 140 -22.80 2.50 -12.33
N ILE A 141 -21.79 3.37 -12.40
CA ILE A 141 -20.84 3.39 -13.50
C ILE A 141 -19.95 2.14 -13.43
N SER A 142 -19.73 1.50 -14.55
CA SER A 142 -18.90 0.30 -14.64
C SER A 142 -17.44 0.61 -14.25
N LEU A 143 -16.91 -0.14 -13.27
CA LEU A 143 -15.51 -0.04 -12.86
C LEU A 143 -14.55 -0.26 -14.04
N ARG A 144 -14.82 -1.30 -14.85
CA ARG A 144 -14.01 -1.61 -16.03
C ARG A 144 -13.86 -0.44 -16.98
N LEU A 145 -14.98 0.24 -17.27
CA LEU A 145 -14.96 1.41 -18.15
C LEU A 145 -14.05 2.52 -17.59
N LEU A 146 -14.20 2.83 -16.30
CA LEU A 146 -13.39 3.85 -15.65
C LEU A 146 -11.90 3.48 -15.65
N LEU A 147 -11.57 2.22 -15.33
CA LEU A 147 -10.19 1.75 -15.35
C LEU A 147 -9.57 1.89 -16.76
N ILE A 148 -10.28 1.44 -17.80
CA ILE A 148 -9.78 1.54 -19.18
C ILE A 148 -9.57 3.00 -19.58
N VAL A 149 -10.56 3.87 -19.34
CA VAL A 149 -10.48 5.29 -19.72
C VAL A 149 -9.34 6.00 -18.98
N PHE A 150 -9.28 5.85 -17.66
CA PHE A 150 -8.28 6.58 -16.88
C PHE A 150 -6.87 6.03 -17.05
N TYR A 151 -6.66 4.70 -17.17
CA TYR A 151 -5.34 4.17 -17.50
C TYR A 151 -4.90 4.55 -18.92
N ALA A 152 -5.82 4.61 -19.91
CA ALA A 152 -5.50 5.13 -21.23
C ALA A 152 -5.03 6.61 -21.17
N LEU A 153 -5.70 7.45 -20.38
CA LEU A 153 -5.28 8.84 -20.14
C LEU A 153 -3.95 8.94 -19.41
N VAL A 154 -3.74 8.10 -18.39
CA VAL A 154 -2.46 8.02 -17.65
C VAL A 154 -1.32 7.63 -18.59
N PHE A 155 -1.47 6.59 -19.41
CA PHE A 155 -0.42 6.20 -20.34
C PHE A 155 -0.21 7.23 -21.45
N LEU A 156 -1.25 7.91 -21.92
CA LEU A 156 -1.10 9.03 -22.84
C LEU A 156 -0.25 10.15 -22.20
N GLY A 157 -0.54 10.52 -20.94
CA GLY A 157 0.27 11.47 -20.18
C GLY A 157 1.70 10.97 -19.94
N ALA A 158 1.86 9.68 -19.65
CA ALA A 158 3.15 9.05 -19.42
C ALA A 158 4.07 9.09 -20.64
N PHE A 159 3.55 8.92 -21.84
CA PHE A 159 4.31 9.06 -23.10
C PHE A 159 4.75 10.49 -23.42
N LEU A 160 4.10 11.47 -22.80
CA LEU A 160 4.41 12.90 -22.97
C LEU A 160 5.27 13.45 -21.82
N SER A 161 5.54 12.66 -20.79
CA SER A 161 6.25 13.08 -19.57
C SER A 161 7.72 12.66 -19.59
N ASP A 162 8.54 13.40 -18.85
CA ASP A 162 9.95 13.06 -18.63
C ASP A 162 10.09 11.75 -17.83
N ALA A 163 11.15 10.98 -18.13
CA ALA A 163 11.37 9.65 -17.56
C ALA A 163 11.51 9.65 -16.02
N GLY A 164 12.09 10.69 -15.42
CA GLY A 164 12.25 10.80 -13.96
C GLY A 164 10.90 10.95 -13.26
N ILE A 165 10.08 11.88 -13.70
CA ILE A 165 8.72 12.12 -13.17
C ILE A 165 7.84 10.90 -13.36
N LEU A 166 7.98 10.20 -14.49
CA LEU A 166 7.20 9.01 -14.79
C LEU A 166 7.31 7.94 -13.70
N SER A 167 8.53 7.59 -13.30
CA SER A 167 8.78 6.57 -12.30
C SER A 167 8.17 6.95 -10.93
N VAL A 168 8.38 8.21 -10.50
CA VAL A 168 7.80 8.75 -9.27
C VAL A 168 6.27 8.81 -9.32
N ALA A 169 5.69 9.18 -10.47
CA ALA A 169 4.24 9.22 -10.64
C ALA A 169 3.60 7.85 -10.43
N PHE A 170 4.14 6.81 -11.03
CA PHE A 170 3.61 5.47 -10.85
C PHE A 170 3.84 4.92 -9.44
N ASP A 171 4.99 5.21 -8.82
CA ASP A 171 5.24 4.85 -7.41
C ASP A 171 4.27 5.56 -6.46
N SER A 172 3.94 6.83 -6.74
CA SER A 172 2.97 7.57 -5.92
C SER A 172 1.59 6.91 -5.91
N GLY A 173 1.18 6.27 -7.02
CA GLY A 173 -0.05 5.48 -7.08
C GLY A 173 -0.06 4.28 -6.14
N GLY A 174 1.10 3.65 -5.92
CA GLY A 174 1.26 2.53 -4.99
C GLY A 174 1.26 2.97 -3.52
N VAL A 175 2.07 3.97 -3.17
CA VAL A 175 2.27 4.38 -1.76
C VAL A 175 1.08 5.10 -1.13
N THR A 176 0.13 5.63 -1.91
CA THR A 176 -1.05 6.34 -1.38
C THR A 176 -2.12 5.43 -0.82
N THR A 177 -2.02 4.15 -1.05
CA THR A 177 -3.01 3.15 -0.64
C THR A 177 -2.43 2.24 0.45
N GLY A 178 -1.97 2.86 1.53
CA GLY A 178 -1.37 2.19 2.67
C GLY A 178 -2.33 1.93 3.83
N PRO A 179 -1.80 1.62 5.01
CA PRO A 179 -2.56 1.10 6.15
C PRO A 179 -3.54 2.10 6.79
N MET A 180 -3.46 3.39 6.48
CA MET A 180 -4.46 4.38 6.94
C MET A 180 -5.54 4.61 5.88
N THR A 181 -5.15 4.77 4.64
CA THR A 181 -6.02 5.18 3.54
C THR A 181 -6.97 4.05 3.11
N VAL A 182 -6.47 2.82 3.00
CA VAL A 182 -7.27 1.67 2.55
C VAL A 182 -8.47 1.38 3.47
N PRO A 183 -8.30 1.18 4.79
CA PRO A 183 -9.44 0.89 5.67
C PRO A 183 -10.46 2.04 5.70
N PHE A 184 -10.00 3.27 5.55
CA PHE A 184 -10.86 4.45 5.51
C PHE A 184 -11.69 4.49 4.23
N ILE A 185 -11.06 4.36 3.05
CA ILE A 185 -11.75 4.38 1.74
C ILE A 185 -12.77 3.25 1.66
N MET A 186 -12.39 2.04 2.07
CA MET A 186 -13.30 0.88 2.07
C MET A 186 -14.48 1.11 3.01
N ALA A 187 -14.25 1.61 4.23
CA ALA A 187 -15.30 1.91 5.19
C ALA A 187 -16.28 2.98 4.67
N LEU A 188 -15.76 4.04 4.05
CA LEU A 188 -16.56 5.08 3.42
C LEU A 188 -17.38 4.52 2.25
N GLY A 189 -16.75 3.70 1.40
CA GLY A 189 -17.38 3.07 0.24
C GLY A 189 -18.53 2.13 0.64
N VAL A 190 -18.32 1.26 1.60
CA VAL A 190 -19.36 0.38 2.17
C VAL A 190 -20.50 1.23 2.76
N GLY A 191 -20.15 2.30 3.50
CA GLY A 191 -21.13 3.23 4.06
C GLY A 191 -22.00 3.87 2.96
N VAL A 192 -21.41 4.35 1.87
CA VAL A 192 -22.14 4.96 0.76
C VAL A 192 -22.89 3.92 -0.09
N ALA A 193 -22.29 2.76 -0.33
CA ALA A 193 -22.97 1.67 -1.05
C ALA A 193 -24.22 1.16 -0.37
N SER A 194 -24.31 1.27 0.97
CA SER A 194 -25.49 0.90 1.77
C SER A 194 -26.75 1.74 1.48
N ILE A 195 -26.64 2.86 0.74
CA ILE A 195 -27.80 3.60 0.19
C ILE A 195 -28.63 2.72 -0.76
N ARG A 196 -27.92 1.81 -1.42
CA ARG A 196 -28.50 0.95 -2.46
C ARG A 196 -28.94 -0.36 -1.83
N SER A 197 -30.14 -0.81 -2.21
CA SER A 197 -30.73 -2.07 -1.74
C SER A 197 -30.56 -3.22 -2.74
N ASP A 198 -29.75 -3.01 -3.81
CA ASP A 198 -29.55 -4.00 -4.86
C ASP A 198 -28.41 -4.98 -4.51
N GLU A 199 -28.48 -6.20 -5.05
CA GLU A 199 -27.50 -7.27 -4.81
C GLU A 199 -26.06 -6.87 -5.17
N ASN A 200 -25.89 -5.97 -6.12
CA ASN A 200 -24.59 -5.49 -6.58
C ASN A 200 -23.98 -4.41 -5.67
N ALA A 201 -24.71 -3.87 -4.69
CA ALA A 201 -24.23 -2.80 -3.83
C ALA A 201 -22.94 -3.18 -3.09
N LYS A 202 -22.85 -4.43 -2.60
CA LYS A 202 -21.63 -4.95 -1.96
C LYS A 202 -20.47 -5.07 -2.94
N ALA A 203 -20.72 -5.55 -4.16
CA ALA A 203 -19.69 -5.67 -5.18
C ALA A 203 -19.16 -4.31 -5.63
N ASP A 204 -20.01 -3.29 -5.69
CA ASP A 204 -19.65 -1.93 -6.06
C ASP A 204 -18.87 -1.16 -4.97
N SER A 205 -18.84 -1.66 -3.73
CA SER A 205 -17.98 -1.11 -2.68
C SER A 205 -16.50 -1.51 -2.82
N PHE A 206 -16.18 -2.45 -3.70
CA PHE A 206 -14.81 -2.79 -4.09
C PHE A 206 -14.35 -2.02 -5.33
N GLY A 207 -13.05 -1.97 -5.56
CA GLY A 207 -12.40 -1.27 -6.67
C GLY A 207 -12.26 0.23 -6.43
N LEU A 208 -12.48 0.70 -5.20
CA LEU A 208 -12.35 2.11 -4.84
C LEU A 208 -10.89 2.49 -4.62
N VAL A 209 -10.14 1.61 -3.95
CA VAL A 209 -8.71 1.80 -3.69
C VAL A 209 -7.95 1.84 -5.01
N GLY A 210 -8.24 0.88 -5.92
CA GLY A 210 -7.64 0.84 -7.25
C GLY A 210 -7.96 2.06 -8.12
N LEU A 211 -9.15 2.64 -8.03
CA LEU A 211 -9.45 3.91 -8.68
C LEU A 211 -8.72 5.08 -8.02
N CYS A 212 -8.68 5.12 -6.69
CA CYS A 212 -7.99 6.18 -5.96
C CYS A 212 -6.48 6.20 -6.22
N SER A 213 -5.84 5.06 -6.53
CA SER A 213 -4.41 5.00 -6.89
C SER A 213 -4.10 5.59 -8.27
N ILE A 214 -5.08 5.73 -9.16
CA ILE A 214 -4.88 6.40 -10.46
C ILE A 214 -4.73 7.92 -10.28
N GLY A 215 -5.41 8.51 -9.30
CA GLY A 215 -5.37 9.94 -9.02
C GLY A 215 -3.97 10.50 -8.80
N PRO A 216 -3.19 9.93 -7.87
CA PRO A 216 -1.79 10.25 -7.67
C PRO A 216 -0.94 10.20 -8.94
N ILE A 217 -1.05 9.11 -9.69
CA ILE A 217 -0.32 8.97 -10.95
C ILE A 217 -0.61 10.14 -11.88
N ALA A 218 -1.90 10.41 -12.13
CA ALA A 218 -2.32 11.48 -13.01
C ALA A 218 -1.89 12.87 -12.50
N SER A 219 -2.00 13.11 -11.19
CA SER A 219 -1.64 14.41 -10.60
C SER A 219 -0.14 14.67 -10.60
N VAL A 220 0.70 13.64 -10.39
CA VAL A 220 2.16 13.78 -10.44
C VAL A 220 2.65 13.92 -11.89
N LEU A 221 2.06 13.22 -12.85
CA LEU A 221 2.34 13.44 -14.28
C LEU A 221 2.00 14.88 -14.69
N LEU A 222 0.87 15.42 -14.23
CA LEU A 222 0.49 16.81 -14.47
C LEU A 222 1.44 17.79 -13.78
N LEU A 223 1.88 17.50 -12.56
CA LEU A 223 2.88 18.29 -11.85
C LEU A 223 4.18 18.39 -12.65
N GLY A 224 4.69 17.25 -13.17
CA GLY A 224 5.88 17.20 -13.99
C GLY A 224 5.77 18.03 -15.29
N ALA A 225 4.59 18.00 -15.92
CA ALA A 225 4.32 18.80 -17.11
C ALA A 225 4.33 20.32 -16.83
N ILE A 226 3.98 20.74 -15.61
CA ILE A 226 3.93 22.17 -15.21
C ILE A 226 5.29 22.66 -14.69
N TYR A 227 5.96 21.87 -13.84
CA TYR A 227 7.17 22.30 -13.14
C TYR A 227 8.46 22.01 -13.92
N GLY A 228 8.43 21.04 -14.88
CA GLY A 228 9.65 20.52 -15.50
C GLY A 228 10.53 19.79 -14.48
N THR A 229 11.48 19.01 -14.97
CA THR A 229 12.51 18.39 -14.12
C THR A 229 13.64 19.39 -13.92
N GLN A 230 13.91 19.80 -12.67
CA GLN A 230 15.17 20.45 -12.34
C GLN A 230 16.23 19.35 -12.15
N PRO A 231 17.46 19.53 -12.71
CA PRO A 231 18.52 18.55 -12.48
C PRO A 231 18.80 18.48 -10.96
N ALA A 232 18.60 17.29 -10.37
CA ALA A 232 18.89 17.07 -8.97
C ALA A 232 20.35 17.37 -8.69
N GLN A 233 20.61 18.25 -7.74
CA GLN A 233 21.89 18.24 -7.04
C GLN A 233 21.85 17.00 -6.12
N THR A 234 22.46 15.92 -6.58
CA THR A 234 22.57 14.67 -5.84
C THR A 234 23.48 14.88 -4.63
N GLU A 235 22.96 15.51 -3.58
CA GLU A 235 23.58 15.33 -2.28
C GLU A 235 23.28 13.90 -1.86
N SER A 236 24.32 13.09 -1.84
CA SER A 236 24.28 11.70 -1.40
C SER A 236 23.62 11.65 -0.02
N ALA A 237 22.43 11.05 0.05
CA ALA A 237 21.73 10.78 1.32
C ALA A 237 22.42 9.61 2.09
N ALA A 238 23.72 9.43 1.91
CA ALA A 238 24.51 8.56 2.77
C ALA A 238 24.49 9.15 4.17
N ALA A 239 23.58 8.66 5.01
CA ALA A 239 23.58 9.00 6.43
C ALA A 239 24.98 8.71 6.98
N ALA A 240 25.68 9.75 7.44
CA ALA A 240 26.96 9.58 8.09
C ALA A 240 26.73 8.64 9.30
N ALA A 241 27.39 7.49 9.28
CA ALA A 241 27.26 6.52 10.37
C ALA A 241 27.66 7.19 11.67
N ALA A 242 26.83 7.03 12.71
CA ALA A 242 27.11 7.58 14.03
C ALA A 242 28.41 6.99 14.56
N LEU A 243 29.37 7.83 14.92
CA LEU A 243 30.72 7.44 15.34
C LEU A 243 30.74 6.64 16.67
N ASN A 244 29.67 6.75 17.47
CA ASN A 244 29.54 6.04 18.76
C ASN A 244 28.08 6.02 19.23
N THR A 245 27.82 5.24 20.28
CA THR A 245 26.46 5.06 20.84
C THR A 245 25.81 6.35 21.36
N VAL A 246 26.60 7.31 21.83
CA VAL A 246 26.10 8.61 22.31
C VAL A 246 25.67 9.49 21.14
N ALA A 247 26.44 9.49 20.04
CA ALA A 247 26.08 10.16 18.81
C ALA A 247 24.77 9.56 18.23
N LEU A 248 24.68 8.24 18.16
CA LEU A 248 23.47 7.53 17.75
C LEU A 248 22.24 7.91 18.58
N GLY A 249 22.40 7.91 19.92
CA GLY A 249 21.31 8.32 20.81
C GLY A 249 20.89 9.77 20.59
N ARG A 250 21.84 10.66 20.27
CA ARG A 250 21.58 12.06 19.95
C ARG A 250 20.80 12.18 18.63
N ASP A 251 21.16 11.40 17.60
CA ASP A 251 20.47 11.44 16.30
C ASP A 251 19.00 11.06 16.46
N TYR A 252 18.69 10.00 17.22
CA TYR A 252 17.32 9.63 17.54
C TYR A 252 16.57 10.69 18.36
N LEU A 253 17.24 11.29 19.37
CA LEU A 253 16.65 12.34 20.21
C LEU A 253 16.37 13.64 19.42
N HIS A 254 17.18 13.94 18.41
CA HIS A 254 16.93 15.09 17.51
C HIS A 254 15.84 14.79 16.48
N ALA A 255 15.76 13.57 15.98
CA ALA A 255 14.75 13.17 15.00
C ALA A 255 13.33 13.12 15.61
N ILE A 256 13.15 12.68 16.85
CA ILE A 256 11.81 12.58 17.48
C ILE A 256 11.03 13.90 17.48
N PRO A 257 11.57 15.06 17.91
CA PRO A 257 10.84 16.33 17.84
C PRO A 257 10.47 16.76 16.42
N GLU A 258 11.30 16.45 15.44
CA GLU A 258 11.04 16.72 14.02
C GLU A 258 9.82 15.92 13.54
N TYR A 259 9.83 14.61 13.78
CA TYR A 259 8.70 13.75 13.40
C TYR A 259 7.45 13.99 14.26
N LEU A 260 7.56 14.43 15.49
CA LEU A 260 6.41 14.92 16.27
C LEU A 260 5.73 16.09 15.56
N LYS A 261 6.50 17.07 15.08
CA LYS A 261 5.97 18.21 14.32
C LYS A 261 5.36 17.76 12.99
N GLU A 262 6.07 16.94 12.24
CA GLU A 262 5.63 16.43 10.93
C GLU A 262 4.32 15.65 11.03
N VAL A 263 4.22 14.69 11.95
CA VAL A 263 3.00 13.89 12.19
C VAL A 263 1.85 14.75 12.70
N THR A 264 2.14 15.78 13.52
CA THR A 264 1.11 16.75 13.95
C THR A 264 0.50 17.45 12.74
N VAL A 265 1.34 17.99 11.85
CA VAL A 265 0.88 18.67 10.63
C VAL A 265 0.11 17.72 9.71
N ALA A 266 0.59 16.49 9.55
CA ALA A 266 -0.03 15.49 8.70
C ALA A 266 -1.41 15.02 9.21
N LEU A 267 -1.57 14.80 10.52
CA LEU A 267 -2.84 14.36 11.11
C LEU A 267 -3.84 15.49 11.37
N LEU A 268 -3.36 16.74 11.44
CA LEU A 268 -4.20 17.89 11.77
C LEU A 268 -5.44 18.03 10.87
N PRO A 269 -5.35 17.91 9.53
CA PRO A 269 -6.50 18.05 8.64
C PRO A 269 -7.62 17.07 8.95
N ILE A 270 -7.29 15.78 9.14
CA ILE A 270 -8.30 14.75 9.42
C ILE A 270 -8.91 14.91 10.82
N VAL A 271 -8.10 15.29 11.80
CA VAL A 271 -8.58 15.53 13.18
C VAL A 271 -9.51 16.73 13.22
N VAL A 272 -9.13 17.85 12.63
CA VAL A 272 -9.96 19.08 12.57
C VAL A 272 -11.26 18.79 11.82
N PHE A 273 -11.18 18.11 10.67
CA PHE A 273 -12.37 17.74 9.93
C PHE A 273 -13.31 16.84 10.78
N PHE A 274 -12.78 15.82 11.43
CA PHE A 274 -13.57 14.95 12.30
C PHE A 274 -14.22 15.71 13.45
N LEU A 275 -13.50 16.60 14.11
CA LEU A 275 -14.05 17.42 15.22
C LEU A 275 -15.16 18.34 14.74
N ILE A 276 -14.98 19.03 13.60
CA ILE A 276 -16.03 19.87 13.01
C ILE A 276 -17.25 19.00 12.67
N PHE A 277 -17.05 17.86 12.02
CA PHE A 277 -18.13 16.97 11.61
C PHE A 277 -18.82 16.32 12.82
N GLN A 278 -18.09 16.05 13.90
CA GLN A 278 -18.61 15.59 15.17
C GLN A 278 -19.62 16.59 15.78
N ILE A 279 -19.26 17.89 15.80
CA ILE A 279 -20.09 18.95 16.37
C ILE A 279 -21.33 19.21 15.51
N VAL A 280 -21.12 19.34 14.19
CA VAL A 280 -22.18 19.73 13.26
C VAL A 280 -23.15 18.58 12.96
N SER A 281 -22.64 17.36 12.78
CA SER A 281 -23.42 16.28 12.16
C SER A 281 -23.47 14.98 12.94
N LEU A 282 -22.35 14.44 13.41
CA LEU A 282 -22.28 13.09 13.98
C LEU A 282 -22.92 13.02 15.35
N ARG A 283 -22.57 13.95 16.25
CA ARG A 283 -23.04 14.02 17.64
C ARG A 283 -22.92 12.66 18.36
N LEU A 284 -21.74 12.03 18.23
CA LEU A 284 -21.45 10.73 18.86
C LEU A 284 -21.56 10.83 20.38
N ARG A 285 -21.99 9.74 20.99
CA ARG A 285 -21.96 9.58 22.46
C ARG A 285 -20.53 9.57 22.98
N LYS A 286 -20.33 9.87 24.27
CA LYS A 286 -19.01 10.00 24.90
C LYS A 286 -18.07 8.80 24.65
N LEU A 287 -18.56 7.56 24.80
CA LEU A 287 -17.73 6.35 24.65
C LEU A 287 -17.23 6.11 23.20
N PRO A 288 -18.07 6.16 22.15
CA PRO A 288 -17.59 6.07 20.77
C PRO A 288 -16.62 7.19 20.39
N PHE A 289 -16.89 8.43 20.81
CA PHE A 289 -16.02 9.56 20.60
C PHE A 289 -14.65 9.35 21.25
N LEU A 290 -14.62 8.97 22.54
CA LEU A 290 -13.36 8.73 23.25
C LEU A 290 -12.54 7.60 22.60
N ARG A 291 -13.19 6.54 22.10
CA ARG A 291 -12.50 5.46 21.36
C ARG A 291 -11.80 5.97 20.12
N VAL A 292 -12.43 6.85 19.34
CA VAL A 292 -11.81 7.46 18.17
C VAL A 292 -10.63 8.33 18.58
N MET A 293 -10.76 9.16 19.63
CA MET A 293 -9.68 10.01 20.12
C MET A 293 -8.47 9.21 20.63
N ILE A 294 -8.71 8.12 21.35
CA ILE A 294 -7.65 7.18 21.78
C ILE A 294 -7.00 6.53 20.55
N GLY A 295 -7.79 6.15 19.53
CA GLY A 295 -7.27 5.64 18.26
C GLY A 295 -6.35 6.65 17.57
N ILE A 296 -6.75 7.92 17.49
CA ILE A 296 -5.91 9.00 16.94
C ILE A 296 -4.61 9.16 17.73
N LEU A 297 -4.66 9.08 19.06
CA LEU A 297 -3.45 9.13 19.90
C LEU A 297 -2.50 7.95 19.61
N TYR A 298 -3.02 6.74 19.49
CA TYR A 298 -2.22 5.57 19.11
C TYR A 298 -1.64 5.71 17.71
N THR A 299 -2.40 6.20 16.74
CA THR A 299 -1.93 6.51 15.40
C THR A 299 -0.78 7.53 15.45
N TYR A 300 -0.96 8.61 16.21
CA TYR A 300 0.04 9.66 16.35
C TYR A 300 1.37 9.14 16.93
N LEU A 301 1.32 8.48 18.08
CA LEU A 301 2.51 7.91 18.74
C LEU A 301 3.16 6.82 17.87
N GLY A 302 2.33 5.99 17.24
CA GLY A 302 2.81 4.93 16.35
C GLY A 302 3.52 5.48 15.12
N LEU A 303 2.99 6.53 14.48
CA LEU A 303 3.61 7.17 13.32
C LEU A 303 4.93 7.86 13.66
N VAL A 304 5.02 8.54 14.81
CA VAL A 304 6.28 9.16 15.25
C VAL A 304 7.37 8.12 15.42
N LEU A 305 7.07 7.01 16.11
CA LEU A 305 8.02 5.91 16.27
C LEU A 305 8.39 5.26 14.93
N PHE A 306 7.41 5.02 14.08
CA PHE A 306 7.61 4.42 12.76
C PHE A 306 8.52 5.29 11.90
N LEU A 307 8.17 6.57 11.69
CA LEU A 307 8.95 7.47 10.83
C LEU A 307 10.36 7.73 11.39
N THR A 308 10.50 7.87 12.71
CA THR A 308 11.83 7.99 13.33
C THR A 308 12.67 6.75 13.04
N GLY A 309 12.15 5.54 13.28
CA GLY A 309 12.86 4.30 13.03
C GLY A 309 13.22 4.10 11.55
N VAL A 310 12.27 4.39 10.65
CA VAL A 310 12.49 4.30 9.20
C VAL A 310 13.64 5.20 8.76
N ASN A 311 13.57 6.48 9.07
CA ASN A 311 14.47 7.45 8.46
C ASN A 311 15.85 7.48 9.14
N VAL A 312 15.96 7.18 10.44
CA VAL A 312 17.24 7.20 11.15
C VAL A 312 18.03 5.89 10.99
N GLY A 313 17.37 4.76 10.82
CA GLY A 313 18.10 3.47 10.82
C GLY A 313 17.70 2.48 9.75
N PHE A 314 16.41 2.34 9.44
CA PHE A 314 15.95 1.26 8.56
C PHE A 314 16.26 1.53 7.08
N SER A 315 15.87 2.68 6.56
CA SER A 315 16.15 3.11 5.19
C SER A 315 17.65 3.31 4.90
N PRO A 316 18.45 3.92 5.79
CA PRO A 316 19.88 4.06 5.59
C PRO A 316 20.62 2.72 5.44
N VAL A 317 20.24 1.70 6.20
CA VAL A 317 20.81 0.36 6.03
C VAL A 317 20.38 -0.29 4.73
N GLY A 318 19.10 -0.12 4.33
CA GLY A 318 18.62 -0.55 3.02
C GLY A 318 19.48 0.03 1.89
N TYR A 319 19.72 1.33 1.94
CA TYR A 319 20.54 2.05 0.98
C TYR A 319 21.99 1.53 0.96
N ALA A 320 22.66 1.47 2.12
CA ALA A 320 24.03 0.98 2.24
C ALA A 320 24.19 -0.48 1.78
N LEU A 321 23.19 -1.32 2.05
CA LEU A 321 23.17 -2.70 1.58
C LEU A 321 23.06 -2.78 0.06
N GLY A 322 22.19 -1.97 -0.54
CA GLY A 322 22.05 -1.86 -1.99
C GLY A 322 23.37 -1.45 -2.64
N GLU A 323 24.02 -0.39 -2.13
CA GLU A 323 25.30 0.10 -2.60
C GLU A 323 26.39 -0.98 -2.51
N ALA A 324 26.58 -1.59 -1.36
CA ALA A 324 27.66 -2.55 -1.12
C ALA A 324 27.51 -3.88 -1.89
N LEU A 325 26.29 -4.25 -2.31
CA LEU A 325 26.05 -5.43 -3.13
C LEU A 325 26.38 -5.23 -4.60
N THR A 326 26.65 -4.02 -5.06
CA THR A 326 27.06 -3.78 -6.47
C THR A 326 28.50 -4.17 -6.75
N GLU A 327 29.33 -4.36 -5.72
CA GLU A 327 30.74 -4.67 -5.89
C GLU A 327 31.00 -6.13 -6.32
N GLY A 328 31.72 -6.29 -7.45
CA GLY A 328 32.20 -7.58 -7.94
C GLY A 328 31.07 -8.59 -8.24
N TRP A 329 31.23 -9.84 -7.78
CA TRP A 329 30.25 -10.90 -8.05
C TRP A 329 28.93 -10.73 -7.28
N ARG A 330 28.91 -9.91 -6.22
CA ARG A 330 27.74 -9.68 -5.35
C ARG A 330 26.58 -9.04 -6.09
N ILE A 331 26.80 -8.35 -7.22
CA ILE A 331 25.76 -7.76 -8.06
C ILE A 331 24.70 -8.79 -8.48
N TRP A 332 25.08 -10.05 -8.66
CA TRP A 332 24.14 -11.13 -8.99
C TRP A 332 23.18 -11.50 -7.86
N LEU A 333 23.50 -11.07 -6.63
CA LEU A 333 22.63 -11.30 -5.47
C LEU A 333 21.52 -10.25 -5.36
N LEU A 334 21.63 -9.08 -6.01
CA LEU A 334 20.62 -8.01 -5.92
C LEU A 334 19.22 -8.51 -6.27
N ALA A 335 19.04 -9.16 -7.40
CA ALA A 335 17.73 -9.65 -7.82
C ALA A 335 17.21 -10.80 -6.93
N PRO A 336 17.96 -11.87 -6.63
CA PRO A 336 17.52 -12.91 -5.71
C PRO A 336 17.16 -12.40 -4.31
N LEU A 337 17.92 -11.44 -3.78
CA LEU A 337 17.62 -10.85 -2.48
C LEU A 337 16.36 -10.00 -2.49
N ALA A 338 16.16 -9.18 -3.53
CA ALA A 338 14.93 -8.43 -3.69
C ALA A 338 13.71 -9.37 -3.87
N MET A 339 13.87 -10.49 -4.57
CA MET A 339 12.83 -11.53 -4.66
C MET A 339 12.51 -12.13 -3.29
N LEU A 340 13.52 -12.45 -2.51
CA LEU A 340 13.36 -13.00 -1.16
C LEU A 340 12.68 -11.97 -0.23
N MET A 341 13.11 -10.73 -0.27
CA MET A 341 12.48 -9.65 0.51
C MET A 341 11.03 -9.44 0.11
N GLY A 342 10.72 -9.39 -1.19
CA GLY A 342 9.35 -9.26 -1.70
C GLY A 342 8.44 -10.39 -1.22
N TRP A 343 8.94 -11.63 -1.18
CA TRP A 343 8.23 -12.77 -0.62
C TRP A 343 7.83 -12.55 0.84
N PHE A 344 8.76 -12.09 1.67
CA PHE A 344 8.48 -11.87 3.09
C PHE A 344 7.63 -10.63 3.35
N ILE A 345 7.83 -9.55 2.60
CA ILE A 345 7.05 -8.31 2.73
C ILE A 345 5.56 -8.60 2.56
N ILE A 346 5.18 -9.26 1.48
CA ILE A 346 3.75 -9.50 1.20
C ILE A 346 3.11 -10.47 2.19
N ASN A 347 3.85 -11.49 2.64
CA ASN A 347 3.37 -12.43 3.65
C ASN A 347 3.20 -11.78 5.03
N ALA A 348 3.91 -10.72 5.26
CA ALA A 348 3.92 -10.00 6.52
C ALA A 348 2.89 -8.87 6.58
N GLU A 349 2.29 -8.48 5.44
CA GLU A 349 1.36 -7.36 5.35
C GLU A 349 -0.04 -7.73 5.89
N PRO A 350 -0.50 -7.10 6.99
CA PRO A 350 -1.81 -7.44 7.59
C PRO A 350 -2.99 -7.22 6.65
N ALA A 351 -2.92 -6.19 5.81
CA ALA A 351 -3.97 -5.88 4.85
C ALA A 351 -4.12 -6.96 3.78
N VAL A 352 -3.03 -7.64 3.41
CA VAL A 352 -3.04 -8.79 2.48
C VAL A 352 -3.77 -9.98 3.10
N HIS A 353 -3.62 -10.23 4.39
CA HIS A 353 -4.35 -11.31 5.06
C HIS A 353 -5.87 -11.08 5.05
N ILE A 354 -6.30 -9.84 5.24
CA ILE A 354 -7.72 -9.46 5.15
C ILE A 354 -8.23 -9.68 3.73
N LEU A 355 -7.48 -9.23 2.72
CA LEU A 355 -7.80 -9.42 1.32
C LEU A 355 -7.95 -10.91 0.96
N ASN A 356 -7.00 -11.75 1.39
CA ASN A 356 -7.00 -13.18 1.12
C ASN A 356 -8.25 -13.85 1.69
N ARG A 357 -8.68 -13.49 2.91
CA ARG A 357 -9.92 -13.99 3.52
C ARG A 357 -11.16 -13.52 2.77
N GLN A 358 -11.18 -12.26 2.33
CA GLN A 358 -12.31 -11.74 1.53
C GLN A 358 -12.45 -12.50 0.19
N VAL A 359 -11.34 -12.82 -0.49
CA VAL A 359 -11.37 -13.63 -1.70
C VAL A 359 -11.89 -15.05 -1.42
N GLU A 360 -11.46 -15.67 -0.33
CA GLU A 360 -11.95 -17.00 0.09
C GLU A 360 -13.45 -17.00 0.36
N GLU A 361 -13.96 -16.01 1.10
CA GLU A 361 -15.38 -15.86 1.38
C GLU A 361 -16.20 -15.59 0.11
N LEU A 362 -15.74 -14.73 -0.78
CA LEU A 362 -16.42 -14.40 -2.04
C LEU A 362 -16.41 -15.54 -3.05
N SER A 363 -15.38 -16.41 -3.02
CA SER A 363 -15.30 -17.59 -3.85
C SER A 363 -15.96 -18.82 -3.23
N ALA A 364 -16.65 -18.67 -2.08
CA ALA A 364 -17.20 -19.78 -1.29
C ALA A 364 -16.17 -20.91 -1.04
N GLY A 365 -14.92 -20.54 -0.74
CA GLY A 365 -13.82 -21.46 -0.47
C GLY A 365 -13.15 -22.08 -1.70
N ALA A 366 -13.60 -21.79 -2.91
CA ALA A 366 -12.99 -22.33 -4.14
C ALA A 366 -11.56 -21.82 -4.38
N ILE A 367 -11.22 -20.65 -3.85
CA ILE A 367 -9.87 -20.11 -3.75
C ILE A 367 -9.57 -19.93 -2.26
N SER A 368 -8.68 -20.76 -1.71
CA SER A 368 -8.30 -20.63 -0.31
C SER A 368 -7.42 -19.41 -0.07
N ALA A 369 -7.55 -18.79 1.11
CA ALA A 369 -6.72 -17.64 1.54
C ALA A 369 -5.21 -17.98 1.42
N LYS A 370 -4.82 -19.22 1.72
CA LYS A 370 -3.44 -19.69 1.59
C LYS A 370 -2.96 -19.70 0.13
N ALA A 371 -3.76 -20.20 -0.82
CA ALA A 371 -3.41 -20.21 -2.23
C ALA A 371 -3.27 -18.79 -2.77
N MET A 372 -4.15 -17.89 -2.35
CA MET A 372 -4.10 -16.47 -2.70
C MET A 372 -2.84 -15.82 -2.16
N GLY A 373 -2.50 -16.03 -0.89
CA GLY A 373 -1.29 -15.49 -0.26
C GLY A 373 -0.01 -15.95 -0.95
N VAL A 374 0.11 -17.24 -1.27
CA VAL A 374 1.26 -17.78 -2.01
C VAL A 374 1.37 -17.18 -3.42
N SER A 375 0.25 -17.03 -4.13
CA SER A 375 0.23 -16.42 -5.46
C SER A 375 0.70 -14.96 -5.42
N LEU A 376 0.24 -14.19 -4.44
CA LEU A 376 0.69 -12.79 -4.24
C LEU A 376 2.17 -12.73 -3.85
N SER A 377 2.65 -13.68 -3.03
CA SER A 377 4.07 -13.74 -2.64
C SER A 377 4.97 -13.99 -3.84
N ILE A 378 4.60 -14.90 -4.73
CA ILE A 378 5.32 -15.16 -5.98
C ILE A 378 5.33 -13.89 -6.85
N ALA A 379 4.17 -13.22 -6.98
CA ALA A 379 4.03 -12.04 -7.81
C ALA A 379 4.90 -10.88 -7.32
N VAL A 380 4.86 -10.55 -6.02
CA VAL A 380 5.66 -9.46 -5.43
C VAL A 380 7.14 -9.82 -5.41
N SER A 381 7.47 -11.10 -5.18
CA SER A 381 8.84 -11.59 -5.32
C SER A 381 9.37 -11.34 -6.74
N ALA A 382 8.61 -11.73 -7.77
CA ALA A 382 8.98 -11.47 -9.16
C ALA A 382 9.11 -9.97 -9.46
N ALA A 383 8.22 -9.13 -8.93
CA ALA A 383 8.30 -7.68 -9.08
C ALA A 383 9.60 -7.10 -8.50
N GLY A 384 10.00 -7.54 -7.30
CA GLY A 384 11.27 -7.13 -6.68
C GLY A 384 12.48 -7.53 -7.53
N GLY A 385 12.49 -8.77 -8.06
CA GLY A 385 13.53 -9.23 -8.98
C GLY A 385 13.60 -8.41 -10.26
N LEU A 386 12.44 -8.15 -10.90
CA LEU A 386 12.36 -7.33 -12.12
C LEU A 386 12.82 -5.88 -11.86
N ALA A 387 12.50 -5.31 -10.69
CA ALA A 387 12.97 -3.99 -10.32
C ALA A 387 14.49 -3.93 -10.21
N MET A 388 15.14 -4.95 -9.64
CA MET A 388 16.60 -5.01 -9.57
C MET A 388 17.25 -5.25 -10.94
N VAL A 389 16.66 -6.10 -11.78
CA VAL A 389 17.11 -6.25 -13.17
C VAL A 389 17.05 -4.90 -13.89
N ARG A 390 16.00 -4.12 -13.66
CA ARG A 390 15.86 -2.79 -14.22
C ARG A 390 16.94 -1.83 -13.70
N VAL A 391 17.22 -1.83 -12.40
CA VAL A 391 18.30 -1.03 -11.80
C VAL A 391 19.66 -1.35 -12.43
N ILE A 392 19.94 -2.65 -12.66
CA ILE A 392 21.22 -3.10 -13.26
C ILE A 392 21.31 -2.73 -14.75
N THR A 393 20.20 -2.77 -15.47
CA THR A 393 20.20 -2.63 -16.96
C THR A 393 19.83 -1.24 -17.44
N GLY A 394 19.27 -0.38 -16.60
CA GLY A 394 18.77 0.95 -16.98
C GLY A 394 17.57 0.93 -17.94
N ILE A 395 16.83 -0.20 -18.04
CA ILE A 395 15.68 -0.32 -18.94
C ILE A 395 14.53 0.56 -18.43
N SER A 396 13.90 1.33 -19.33
CA SER A 396 12.76 2.17 -18.97
C SER A 396 11.62 1.37 -18.37
N ILE A 397 11.01 1.91 -17.31
CA ILE A 397 9.87 1.30 -16.60
C ILE A 397 8.66 1.04 -17.51
N LEU A 398 8.48 1.82 -18.58
CA LEU A 398 7.36 1.66 -19.51
C LEU A 398 7.36 0.28 -20.18
N TYR A 399 8.52 -0.33 -20.41
CA TYR A 399 8.59 -1.70 -20.96
C TYR A 399 7.97 -2.75 -20.04
N PHE A 400 7.83 -2.47 -18.76
CA PHE A 400 7.17 -3.34 -17.77
C PHE A 400 5.74 -2.91 -17.50
N LEU A 401 5.50 -1.60 -17.31
CA LEU A 401 4.17 -1.10 -16.94
C LEU A 401 3.16 -1.21 -18.08
N VAL A 402 3.54 -0.87 -19.32
CA VAL A 402 2.60 -0.92 -20.45
C VAL A 402 2.07 -2.34 -20.68
N PRO A 403 2.92 -3.38 -20.85
CA PRO A 403 2.41 -4.74 -21.00
C PRO A 403 1.67 -5.23 -19.75
N GLY A 404 2.16 -4.91 -18.55
CA GLY A 404 1.55 -5.35 -17.29
C GLY A 404 0.13 -4.81 -17.12
N TYR A 405 -0.07 -3.52 -17.26
CA TYR A 405 -1.40 -2.91 -17.19
C TYR A 405 -2.29 -3.31 -18.38
N PHE A 406 -1.71 -3.50 -19.57
CA PHE A 406 -2.46 -4.04 -20.70
C PHE A 406 -3.02 -5.44 -20.41
N ILE A 407 -2.19 -6.34 -19.86
CA ILE A 407 -2.62 -7.67 -19.42
C ILE A 407 -3.69 -7.56 -18.32
N ALA A 408 -3.46 -6.71 -17.30
CA ALA A 408 -4.40 -6.51 -16.21
C ALA A 408 -5.76 -6.00 -16.73
N LEU A 409 -5.79 -5.05 -17.65
CA LEU A 409 -7.02 -4.53 -18.25
C LEU A 409 -7.68 -5.54 -19.18
N ALA A 410 -6.92 -6.30 -19.96
CA ALA A 410 -7.43 -7.37 -20.81
C ALA A 410 -8.10 -8.48 -20.00
N LEU A 411 -7.50 -8.88 -18.87
CA LEU A 411 -8.09 -9.87 -17.97
C LEU A 411 -9.44 -9.46 -17.40
N THR A 412 -9.73 -8.16 -17.27
CA THR A 412 -11.06 -7.69 -16.79
C THR A 412 -12.22 -8.16 -17.65
N PHE A 413 -11.98 -8.55 -18.90
CA PHE A 413 -13.03 -9.06 -19.80
C PHE A 413 -13.36 -10.53 -19.57
N PHE A 414 -12.44 -11.29 -18.97
CA PHE A 414 -12.55 -12.73 -18.77
C PHE A 414 -12.90 -13.13 -17.32
N VAL A 415 -12.84 -12.18 -16.39
CA VAL A 415 -12.98 -12.41 -14.96
C VAL A 415 -14.26 -11.75 -14.42
N PRO A 416 -14.93 -12.32 -13.41
CA PRO A 416 -16.08 -11.69 -12.75
C PRO A 416 -15.76 -10.29 -12.23
N ARG A 417 -16.75 -9.37 -12.25
CA ARG A 417 -16.58 -7.98 -11.82
C ARG A 417 -16.01 -7.83 -10.43
N THR A 418 -16.39 -8.70 -9.51
CA THR A 418 -15.90 -8.70 -8.12
C THR A 418 -14.41 -9.00 -8.06
N PHE A 419 -13.92 -10.00 -8.80
CA PHE A 419 -12.49 -10.31 -8.86
C PHE A 419 -11.68 -9.19 -9.51
N THR A 420 -12.21 -8.55 -10.55
CA THR A 420 -11.59 -7.35 -11.11
C THR A 420 -11.45 -6.25 -10.06
N ALA A 421 -12.50 -5.98 -9.31
CA ALA A 421 -12.51 -4.95 -8.29
C ALA A 421 -11.48 -5.25 -7.17
N ILE A 422 -11.49 -6.48 -6.65
CA ILE A 422 -10.52 -6.93 -5.63
C ILE A 422 -9.09 -6.89 -6.17
N ALA A 423 -8.86 -7.28 -7.43
CA ALA A 423 -7.54 -7.23 -8.04
C ALA A 423 -6.96 -5.82 -8.03
N PHE A 424 -7.74 -4.84 -8.47
CA PHE A 424 -7.28 -3.45 -8.49
C PHE A 424 -7.12 -2.86 -7.09
N ASP A 425 -7.95 -3.25 -6.12
CA ASP A 425 -7.74 -2.87 -4.72
C ASP A 425 -6.49 -3.53 -4.13
N SER A 426 -6.16 -4.76 -4.54
CA SER A 426 -5.00 -5.50 -4.01
C SER A 426 -3.65 -4.91 -4.41
N GLY A 427 -3.58 -4.20 -5.54
CA GLY A 427 -2.36 -3.51 -5.96
C GLY A 427 -1.87 -2.50 -4.93
N GLY A 428 -2.79 -1.68 -4.42
CA GLY A 428 -2.49 -0.73 -3.37
C GLY A 428 -2.18 -1.38 -2.01
N VAL A 429 -2.84 -2.50 -1.71
CA VAL A 429 -2.59 -3.24 -0.46
C VAL A 429 -1.22 -3.94 -0.46
N ALA A 430 -0.75 -4.40 -1.62
CA ALA A 430 0.51 -5.14 -1.73
C ALA A 430 1.76 -4.27 -1.66
N SER A 431 1.65 -2.99 -1.93
CA SER A 431 2.75 -2.02 -1.85
C SER A 431 2.96 -1.43 -0.46
N GLY A 432 2.83 -2.24 0.58
CA GLY A 432 2.86 -1.83 1.98
C GLY A 432 4.13 -1.12 2.45
N PRO A 433 4.16 -0.67 3.73
CA PRO A 433 5.19 0.21 4.27
C PRO A 433 6.63 -0.24 4.04
N LEU A 434 6.90 -1.54 4.12
CA LEU A 434 8.26 -2.07 3.96
C LEU A 434 8.78 -1.97 2.51
N THR A 435 7.89 -1.90 1.52
CA THR A 435 8.30 -1.68 0.13
C THR A 435 8.90 -0.29 -0.06
N ALA A 436 8.24 0.74 0.45
CA ALA A 436 8.70 2.12 0.35
C ALA A 436 9.86 2.44 1.30
N THR A 437 9.90 1.81 2.50
CA THR A 437 10.86 2.15 3.55
C THR A 437 12.16 1.36 3.50
N PHE A 438 12.17 0.21 2.82
CA PHE A 438 13.36 -0.64 2.72
C PHE A 438 13.72 -1.02 1.28
N MET A 439 12.77 -1.58 0.49
CA MET A 439 13.10 -2.02 -0.87
C MET A 439 13.45 -0.86 -1.80
N LEU A 440 12.75 0.28 -1.68
CA LEU A 440 13.05 1.45 -2.50
C LEU A 440 14.42 2.05 -2.13
N PRO A 441 14.80 2.33 -0.87
CA PRO A 441 16.16 2.72 -0.50
C PRO A 441 17.23 1.70 -0.94
N PHE A 442 16.96 0.40 -0.84
CA PHE A 442 17.84 -0.64 -1.35
C PHE A 442 18.09 -0.51 -2.86
N ALA A 443 17.04 -0.26 -3.63
CA ALA A 443 17.15 -0.01 -5.06
C ALA A 443 17.91 1.29 -5.38
N MET A 444 17.68 2.35 -4.57
CA MET A 444 18.34 3.64 -4.72
C MET A 444 19.84 3.53 -4.49
N GLY A 445 20.26 2.83 -3.42
CA GLY A 445 21.69 2.60 -3.13
C GLY A 445 22.38 1.81 -4.23
N ALA A 446 21.75 0.73 -4.72
CA ALA A 446 22.27 -0.05 -5.84
C ALA A 446 22.36 0.78 -7.13
N CYS A 447 21.33 1.57 -7.44
CA CYS A 447 21.31 2.43 -8.62
C CYS A 447 22.42 3.48 -8.59
N GLN A 448 22.59 4.17 -7.47
CA GLN A 448 23.63 5.19 -7.33
C GLN A 448 25.03 4.61 -7.44
N ALA A 449 25.30 3.47 -6.83
CA ALA A 449 26.61 2.80 -6.91
C ALA A 449 26.94 2.31 -8.32
N LEU A 450 25.93 1.97 -9.13
CA LEU A 450 26.09 1.62 -10.55
C LEU A 450 26.21 2.84 -11.47
N GLY A 451 26.13 4.07 -10.93
CA GLY A 451 26.17 5.31 -11.71
C GLY A 451 24.89 5.58 -12.51
N GLY A 452 23.78 4.91 -12.16
CA GLY A 452 22.46 5.13 -12.74
C GLY A 452 21.78 6.38 -12.19
N ASN A 453 20.70 6.80 -12.85
CA ASN A 453 19.87 7.90 -12.36
C ASN A 453 18.78 7.34 -11.44
N VAL A 454 18.85 7.72 -10.17
CA VAL A 454 17.91 7.24 -9.14
C VAL A 454 16.45 7.49 -9.53
N MET A 455 16.15 8.66 -10.10
CA MET A 455 14.78 9.03 -10.49
C MET A 455 14.22 8.17 -11.63
N THR A 456 15.06 7.78 -12.58
CA THR A 456 14.63 6.98 -13.73
C THR A 456 14.75 5.49 -13.48
N ASP A 457 15.74 5.03 -12.71
CA ASP A 457 16.14 3.63 -12.67
C ASP A 457 15.80 2.93 -11.35
N ALA A 458 15.82 3.65 -10.19
CA ALA A 458 15.42 3.08 -8.90
C ALA A 458 13.93 3.24 -8.62
N PHE A 459 13.37 4.46 -8.81
CA PHE A 459 11.92 4.66 -8.70
C PHE A 459 11.18 3.81 -9.75
N GLY A 460 9.95 3.45 -9.43
CA GLY A 460 9.14 2.51 -10.19
C GLY A 460 9.12 1.10 -9.60
N LEU A 461 9.89 0.84 -8.54
CA LEU A 461 9.86 -0.42 -7.81
C LEU A 461 8.50 -0.63 -7.15
N VAL A 462 7.96 0.39 -6.48
CA VAL A 462 6.66 0.31 -5.82
C VAL A 462 5.55 0.10 -6.84
N ALA A 463 5.65 0.75 -7.99
CA ALA A 463 4.72 0.57 -9.11
C ALA A 463 4.70 -0.86 -9.64
N LEU A 464 5.86 -1.50 -9.79
CA LEU A 464 5.94 -2.91 -10.21
C LEU A 464 5.31 -3.83 -9.16
N VAL A 465 5.57 -3.59 -7.88
CA VAL A 465 4.96 -4.34 -6.77
C VAL A 465 3.45 -4.16 -6.75
N ALA A 466 2.94 -2.94 -6.96
CA ALA A 466 1.50 -2.66 -7.01
C ALA A 466 0.81 -3.25 -8.25
N MET A 467 1.52 -3.35 -9.38
CA MET A 467 0.97 -3.88 -10.63
C MET A 467 0.77 -5.39 -10.60
N MET A 468 1.69 -6.15 -10.00
CA MET A 468 1.68 -7.61 -10.06
C MET A 468 0.44 -8.26 -9.43
N PRO A 469 -0.11 -7.80 -8.30
CA PRO A 469 -1.37 -8.30 -7.76
C PRO A 469 -2.56 -8.11 -8.68
N LEU A 470 -2.59 -7.05 -9.49
CA LEU A 470 -3.66 -6.82 -10.47
C LEU A 470 -3.79 -7.99 -11.44
N ILE A 471 -2.66 -8.53 -11.87
CA ILE A 471 -2.60 -9.68 -12.78
C ILE A 471 -2.90 -10.97 -12.02
N THR A 472 -2.21 -11.19 -10.91
CA THR A 472 -2.25 -12.44 -10.15
C THR A 472 -3.65 -12.76 -9.63
N VAL A 473 -4.33 -11.78 -9.02
CA VAL A 473 -5.69 -11.97 -8.49
C VAL A 473 -6.68 -12.23 -9.61
N GLN A 474 -6.52 -11.59 -10.77
CA GLN A 474 -7.39 -11.86 -11.92
C GLN A 474 -7.13 -13.22 -12.54
N VAL A 475 -5.88 -13.68 -12.60
CA VAL A 475 -5.55 -15.05 -13.03
C VAL A 475 -6.20 -16.07 -12.09
N MET A 476 -6.15 -15.85 -10.78
CA MET A 476 -6.86 -16.70 -9.82
C MET A 476 -8.37 -16.66 -10.02
N GLY A 477 -8.95 -15.50 -10.30
CA GLY A 477 -10.36 -15.35 -10.68
C GLY A 477 -10.74 -16.09 -11.96
N ALA A 478 -9.87 -16.10 -12.96
CA ALA A 478 -10.06 -16.88 -14.20
C ALA A 478 -10.02 -18.40 -13.93
N ILE A 479 -9.08 -18.86 -13.10
CA ILE A 479 -9.01 -20.25 -12.65
C ILE A 479 -10.29 -20.65 -11.91
N TYR A 480 -10.81 -19.78 -11.04
CA TYR A 480 -12.08 -19.98 -10.36
C TYR A 480 -13.23 -20.19 -11.35
N VAL A 481 -13.37 -19.34 -12.38
CA VAL A 481 -14.42 -19.46 -13.40
C VAL A 481 -14.33 -20.81 -14.14
N VAL A 482 -13.11 -21.24 -14.50
CA VAL A 482 -12.91 -22.52 -15.18
C VAL A 482 -13.29 -23.70 -14.28
N LYS A 483 -12.86 -23.67 -13.00
CA LYS A 483 -13.21 -24.73 -12.03
C LYS A 483 -14.71 -24.79 -11.77
N SER A 484 -15.37 -23.64 -11.58
CA SER A 484 -16.80 -23.54 -11.33
C SER A 484 -17.62 -24.09 -12.52
N LYS A 485 -17.22 -23.75 -13.74
CA LYS A 485 -17.87 -24.32 -14.96
C LYS A 485 -17.68 -25.83 -15.07
N ARG A 486 -16.52 -26.36 -14.70
CA ARG A 486 -16.27 -27.82 -14.69
C ARG A 486 -17.07 -28.50 -13.62
N ALA A 487 -17.21 -27.91 -12.43
CA ALA A 487 -18.04 -28.47 -11.35
C ALA A 487 -19.53 -28.48 -11.74
N ALA A 488 -20.02 -27.44 -12.41
CA ALA A 488 -21.40 -27.38 -12.90
C ALA A 488 -21.68 -28.32 -14.09
N ALA A 489 -20.63 -28.72 -14.82
CA ALA A 489 -20.73 -29.69 -15.92
C ALA A 489 -20.50 -31.15 -15.47
N ALA A 490 -20.14 -31.38 -14.20
CA ALA A 490 -20.07 -32.72 -13.64
C ALA A 490 -21.49 -33.30 -13.59
N PRO A 491 -21.68 -34.61 -13.97
CA PRO A 491 -23.00 -35.23 -13.86
C PRO A 491 -23.50 -35.12 -12.43
N GLU A 492 -24.76 -34.73 -12.26
CA GLU A 492 -25.39 -34.77 -10.95
C GLU A 492 -25.21 -36.16 -10.36
N PRO A 493 -24.84 -36.27 -9.08
CA PRO A 493 -24.82 -37.57 -8.43
C PRO A 493 -26.21 -38.20 -8.62
N PRO A 494 -26.26 -39.54 -8.88
CA PRO A 494 -27.54 -40.20 -9.14
C PRO A 494 -28.52 -39.83 -8.01
N ALA A 495 -29.69 -39.32 -8.41
CA ALA A 495 -30.75 -39.03 -7.44
C ALA A 495 -31.11 -40.35 -6.77
N PHE A 496 -30.77 -40.48 -5.50
CA PHE A 496 -31.21 -41.63 -4.72
C PHE A 496 -32.73 -41.55 -4.52
N GLY A 497 -33.45 -42.64 -4.69
CA GLY A 497 -34.88 -42.68 -4.40
C GLY A 497 -35.16 -42.42 -2.92
N ASP A 498 -36.32 -41.86 -2.61
CA ASP A 498 -36.70 -41.48 -1.24
C ASP A 498 -36.65 -42.65 -0.22
N ASP A 499 -36.53 -43.90 -0.72
CA ASP A 499 -36.46 -45.12 0.09
C ASP A 499 -35.07 -45.79 0.09
N GLU A 500 -34.04 -45.18 -0.46
CA GLU A 500 -32.70 -45.74 -0.53
C GLU A 500 -31.89 -45.44 0.75
N ILE A 501 -31.52 -46.49 1.49
CA ILE A 501 -30.70 -46.39 2.70
C ILE A 501 -29.25 -46.11 2.25
N ILE A 502 -28.76 -44.92 2.56
CA ILE A 502 -27.36 -44.54 2.35
C ILE A 502 -26.54 -44.96 3.57
N GLU A 503 -25.70 -45.99 3.44
CA GLU A 503 -24.70 -46.33 4.45
C GLU A 503 -23.57 -45.29 4.37
N LEU A 504 -23.48 -44.42 5.38
CA LEU A 504 -22.35 -43.48 5.58
C LEU A 504 -21.18 -44.29 6.16
N TRP A 505 -20.21 -44.64 5.32
CA TRP A 505 -18.92 -45.15 5.80
C TRP A 505 -18.16 -44.02 6.44
N GLU A 506 -17.95 -44.07 7.76
CA GLU A 506 -16.96 -43.25 8.44
C GLU A 506 -15.59 -43.70 7.93
N ALA A 507 -14.93 -42.80 7.17
CA ALA A 507 -13.52 -42.96 6.88
C ALA A 507 -12.74 -42.69 8.17
N CYS A 508 -12.17 -43.75 8.76
CA CYS A 508 -11.18 -43.65 9.84
C CYS A 508 -9.91 -42.93 9.43
#